data_0124fe5ccb74ce18316503de0e4e2d95
#
_entry.id   0124fe5ccb74ce18316503de0e4e2d95
#
_cell.length_a   1.000
_cell.length_b   1.000
_cell.length_c   1.000
_cell.angle_alpha   90.00
_cell.angle_beta   90.00
_cell.angle_gamma   90.00
#
_symmetry.space_group_name_H-M   'P 1'
#
loop_
_entity.id
_entity.type
_entity.pdbx_description
1 polymer ?
#
loop_
_entity_poly.entity_id
_entity_poly.type
_entity_poly.pdbx_seq_one_letter_code
_entity_poly.pdbx_strand_id
1 'polypeptide(L)'
;MTLLRRLPGLLRDALLFELALYRSLARWVARHPHVPRGSTPIGYSRLVAPMMWLWIFGSTVEVVVVEVVLRHIDQPWAAAVRVPLLVLGIWGVAWMLGMLASLRVRPHLLTATELRARSGARTWLVVPLAAVESTRSVEHELPGVIRSLHVDDDLALVGTGSRTNLELVLAGPTTMSTSQGEVTVSRVGIWVDEPREIAAQLRPRLSTRG
;
A
#
# COMPACT_ATOMS: atom_id res chain seq x y z
N MET A 1 -15.62 -23.04 18.77
CA MET A 1 -16.17 -21.82 19.45
C MET A 1 -15.27 -20.58 19.32
N THR A 2 -14.04 -20.67 18.83
CA THR A 2 -13.08 -19.53 18.73
C THR A 2 -13.30 -18.59 17.54
N LEU A 3 -13.91 -19.04 16.43
CA LEU A 3 -14.17 -18.23 15.23
C LEU A 3 -15.26 -17.17 15.45
N LEU A 4 -16.34 -17.49 16.15
CA LEU A 4 -17.46 -16.56 16.43
C LEU A 4 -17.07 -15.37 17.32
N ARG A 5 -16.10 -15.55 18.21
CA ARG A 5 -15.57 -14.44 19.05
C ARG A 5 -14.66 -13.47 18.29
N ARG A 6 -14.07 -13.88 17.14
CA ARG A 6 -13.19 -13.04 16.31
C ARG A 6 -13.95 -12.26 15.22
N LEU A 7 -15.19 -12.66 14.91
CA LEU A 7 -16.00 -12.02 13.86
C LEU A 7 -16.19 -10.50 14.03
N PRO A 8 -16.56 -9.97 15.23
CA PRO A 8 -16.75 -8.53 15.38
C PRO A 8 -15.44 -7.73 15.17
N GLY A 9 -14.29 -8.30 15.55
CA GLY A 9 -12.99 -7.69 15.28
C GLY A 9 -12.66 -7.64 13.79
N LEU A 10 -12.88 -8.75 13.08
CA LEU A 10 -12.64 -8.82 11.63
C LEU A 10 -13.57 -7.89 10.84
N LEU A 11 -14.86 -7.82 11.22
CA LEU A 11 -15.81 -6.89 10.59
C LEU A 11 -15.41 -5.43 10.83
N ARG A 12 -15.04 -5.08 12.05
CA ARG A 12 -14.54 -3.73 12.38
C ARG A 12 -13.30 -3.39 11.56
N ASP A 13 -12.35 -4.31 11.45
CA ASP A 13 -11.12 -4.11 10.70
C ASP A 13 -11.39 -3.98 9.19
N ALA A 14 -12.32 -4.76 8.63
CA ALA A 14 -12.75 -4.64 7.25
C ALA A 14 -13.39 -3.27 6.99
N LEU A 15 -14.32 -2.84 7.85
CA LEU A 15 -14.99 -1.54 7.73
C LEU A 15 -13.99 -0.37 7.84
N LEU A 16 -13.04 -0.45 8.78
CA LEU A 16 -12.01 0.58 8.93
C LEU A 16 -11.07 0.62 7.71
N PHE A 17 -10.77 -0.54 7.13
CA PHE A 17 -9.98 -0.61 5.91
C PHE A 17 -10.72 0.03 4.74
N GLU A 18 -11.99 -0.32 4.54
CA GLU A 18 -12.82 0.22 3.49
C GLU A 18 -12.99 1.75 3.61
N LEU A 19 -13.26 2.24 4.82
CA LEU A 19 -13.32 3.67 5.10
C LEU A 19 -11.99 4.37 4.78
N ALA A 20 -10.86 3.72 5.06
CA ALA A 20 -9.53 4.25 4.72
C ALA A 20 -9.32 4.33 3.20
N LEU A 21 -9.87 3.40 2.42
CA LEU A 21 -9.83 3.43 0.95
C LEU A 21 -10.65 4.59 0.39
N TYR A 22 -11.91 4.77 0.85
CA TYR A 22 -12.75 5.88 0.37
C TYR A 22 -12.21 7.25 0.78
N ARG A 23 -11.63 7.37 1.98
CA ARG A 23 -10.91 8.58 2.38
C ARG A 23 -9.69 8.86 1.50
N SER A 24 -8.99 7.80 1.07
CA SER A 24 -7.86 7.93 0.15
C SER A 24 -8.33 8.35 -1.24
N LEU A 25 -9.45 7.79 -1.71
CA LEU A 25 -10.07 8.17 -2.99
C LEU A 25 -10.51 9.64 -2.96
N ALA A 26 -11.20 10.08 -1.92
CA ALA A 26 -11.62 11.47 -1.75
C ALA A 26 -10.41 12.44 -1.75
N ARG A 27 -9.32 12.09 -1.05
CA ARG A 27 -8.08 12.88 -1.05
C ARG A 27 -7.41 12.93 -2.42
N TRP A 28 -7.43 11.83 -3.16
CA TRP A 28 -6.86 11.77 -4.49
C TRP A 28 -7.62 12.65 -5.48
N VAL A 29 -8.96 12.60 -5.46
CA VAL A 29 -9.83 13.50 -6.24
C VAL A 29 -9.60 14.96 -5.86
N ALA A 30 -9.49 15.25 -4.56
CA ALA A 30 -9.21 16.58 -4.04
C ALA A 30 -7.74 17.03 -4.24
N ARG A 31 -6.85 16.18 -4.80
CA ARG A 31 -5.41 16.43 -4.99
C ARG A 31 -4.66 16.81 -3.71
N HIS A 32 -5.10 16.28 -2.56
CA HIS A 32 -4.49 16.51 -1.25
C HIS A 32 -3.77 15.25 -0.73
N PRO A 33 -2.49 15.00 -1.13
CA PRO A 33 -1.72 13.89 -0.61
C PRO A 33 -1.48 14.02 0.89
N HIS A 34 -1.36 12.89 1.58
CA HIS A 34 -1.09 12.85 3.01
C HIS A 34 0.41 13.02 3.29
N VAL A 35 0.92 14.23 3.04
CA VAL A 35 2.32 14.61 3.23
C VAL A 35 2.38 15.72 4.28
N PRO A 36 2.86 15.45 5.50
CA PRO A 36 3.08 16.46 6.53
C PRO A 36 4.14 17.47 6.09
N ARG A 37 4.04 18.71 6.61
CA ARG A 37 5.03 19.74 6.36
C ARG A 37 6.40 19.29 6.86
N GLY A 38 7.46 19.56 6.08
CA GLY A 38 8.84 19.17 6.41
C GLY A 38 9.21 17.71 6.07
N SER A 39 8.32 16.96 5.39
CA SER A 39 8.64 15.64 4.87
C SER A 39 8.70 15.63 3.34
N THR A 40 9.67 14.87 2.79
CA THR A 40 9.80 14.62 1.36
C THR A 40 9.02 13.35 1.01
N PRO A 41 8.05 13.40 0.08
CA PRO A 41 7.32 12.23 -0.36
C PRO A 41 8.18 11.39 -1.31
N ILE A 42 8.20 10.06 -1.12
CA ILE A 42 8.86 9.09 -1.99
C ILE A 42 7.79 8.17 -2.57
N GLY A 43 7.69 8.13 -3.91
CA GLY A 43 6.74 7.31 -4.64
C GLY A 43 7.11 5.83 -4.60
N TYR A 44 6.08 4.96 -4.63
CA TYR A 44 6.24 3.51 -4.68
C TYR A 44 5.13 2.81 -5.49
N SER A 45 4.30 3.56 -6.18
CA SER A 45 3.11 3.02 -6.85
C SER A 45 3.33 2.61 -8.30
N ARG A 46 4.46 2.98 -8.93
CA ARG A 46 4.70 2.73 -10.37
C ARG A 46 4.69 1.24 -10.74
N LEU A 47 5.13 0.37 -9.84
CA LEU A 47 5.13 -1.08 -10.10
C LEU A 47 3.73 -1.64 -10.33
N VAL A 48 2.77 -1.27 -9.48
CA VAL A 48 1.44 -1.89 -9.47
C VAL A 48 0.38 -1.07 -10.20
N ALA A 49 0.62 0.23 -10.41
CA ALA A 49 -0.35 1.14 -11.01
C ALA A 49 -0.82 0.70 -12.42
N PRO A 50 0.04 0.26 -13.36
CA PRO A 50 -0.41 -0.17 -14.69
C PRO A 50 -1.35 -1.36 -14.63
N MET A 51 -1.01 -2.37 -13.82
CA MET A 51 -1.85 -3.55 -13.61
C MET A 51 -3.20 -3.17 -13.00
N MET A 52 -3.21 -2.31 -11.99
CA MET A 52 -4.45 -1.84 -11.37
C MET A 52 -5.33 -1.06 -12.34
N TRP A 53 -4.74 -0.22 -13.20
CA TRP A 53 -5.51 0.46 -14.23
C TRP A 53 -6.15 -0.51 -15.22
N LEU A 54 -5.42 -1.55 -15.63
CA LEU A 54 -5.96 -2.60 -16.51
C LEU A 54 -7.16 -3.31 -15.85
N TRP A 55 -7.05 -3.68 -14.57
CA TRP A 55 -8.14 -4.29 -13.82
C TRP A 55 -9.34 -3.35 -13.68
N ILE A 56 -9.13 -2.08 -13.32
CA ILE A 56 -10.20 -1.08 -13.20
C ILE A 56 -10.90 -0.89 -14.54
N PHE A 57 -10.15 -0.78 -15.63
CA PHE A 57 -10.73 -0.66 -16.98
C PHE A 57 -11.54 -1.90 -17.34
N GLY A 58 -10.98 -3.10 -17.20
CA GLY A 58 -11.68 -4.35 -17.50
C GLY A 58 -12.96 -4.51 -16.70
N SER A 59 -12.92 -4.26 -15.38
CA SER A 59 -14.12 -4.31 -14.53
C SER A 59 -15.15 -3.25 -14.90
N THR A 60 -14.71 -2.05 -15.30
CA THR A 60 -15.65 -1.02 -15.76
C THR A 60 -16.36 -1.46 -17.05
N VAL A 61 -15.61 -2.02 -17.99
CA VAL A 61 -16.20 -2.58 -19.23
C VAL A 61 -17.17 -3.72 -18.90
N GLU A 62 -16.78 -4.63 -18.00
CA GLU A 62 -17.65 -5.74 -17.55
C GLU A 62 -18.96 -5.21 -16.97
N VAL A 63 -18.94 -4.23 -16.08
CA VAL A 63 -20.14 -3.62 -15.49
C VAL A 63 -21.05 -3.05 -16.58
N VAL A 64 -20.48 -2.33 -17.55
CA VAL A 64 -21.24 -1.76 -18.67
C VAL A 64 -21.86 -2.84 -19.54
N VAL A 65 -21.09 -3.88 -19.90
CA VAL A 65 -21.57 -4.99 -20.72
C VAL A 65 -22.70 -5.75 -20.02
N VAL A 66 -22.52 -6.07 -18.73
CA VAL A 66 -23.56 -6.76 -17.94
C VAL A 66 -24.84 -5.93 -17.88
N GLU A 67 -24.73 -4.61 -17.61
CA GLU A 67 -25.90 -3.71 -17.59
C GLU A 67 -26.62 -3.69 -18.95
N VAL A 68 -25.86 -3.55 -20.04
CA VAL A 68 -26.44 -3.53 -21.40
C VAL A 68 -27.11 -4.86 -21.73
N VAL A 69 -26.47 -5.99 -21.44
CA VAL A 69 -27.04 -7.32 -21.70
C VAL A 69 -28.32 -7.53 -20.89
N LEU A 70 -28.27 -7.28 -19.58
CA LEU A 70 -29.44 -7.48 -18.70
C LEU A 70 -30.61 -6.56 -19.07
N ARG A 71 -30.31 -5.37 -19.60
CA ARG A 71 -31.34 -4.43 -20.07
C ARG A 71 -32.10 -4.92 -21.30
N HIS A 72 -31.46 -5.76 -22.14
CA HIS A 72 -32.07 -6.31 -23.36
C HIS A 72 -32.74 -7.68 -23.15
N ILE A 73 -32.59 -8.27 -21.97
CA ILE A 73 -33.28 -9.52 -21.62
C ILE A 73 -34.69 -9.19 -21.11
N ASP A 74 -35.69 -9.54 -21.88
CA ASP A 74 -37.09 -9.29 -21.55
C ASP A 74 -37.65 -10.41 -20.64
N GLN A 75 -37.04 -10.56 -19.47
CA GLN A 75 -37.38 -11.57 -18.46
C GLN A 75 -37.46 -10.95 -17.06
N PRO A 76 -38.44 -11.32 -16.21
CA PRO A 76 -38.60 -10.75 -14.87
C PRO A 76 -37.38 -10.90 -13.98
N TRP A 77 -36.67 -12.04 -14.08
CA TRP A 77 -35.45 -12.30 -13.28
C TRP A 77 -34.30 -11.34 -13.65
N ALA A 78 -34.17 -10.99 -14.95
CA ALA A 78 -33.14 -10.08 -15.40
C ALA A 78 -33.36 -8.67 -14.83
N ALA A 79 -34.59 -8.19 -14.79
CA ALA A 79 -34.95 -6.93 -14.17
C ALA A 79 -34.66 -6.94 -12.64
N ALA A 80 -34.91 -8.06 -11.97
CA ALA A 80 -34.68 -8.20 -10.53
C ALA A 80 -33.19 -8.19 -10.14
N VAL A 81 -32.29 -8.81 -10.96
CA VAL A 81 -30.85 -8.89 -10.66
C VAL A 81 -30.05 -7.71 -11.18
N ARG A 82 -30.55 -6.98 -12.17
CA ARG A 82 -29.84 -5.89 -12.86
C ARG A 82 -29.36 -4.81 -11.89
N VAL A 83 -30.25 -4.25 -11.08
CA VAL A 83 -29.90 -3.16 -10.16
C VAL A 83 -28.93 -3.63 -9.08
N PRO A 84 -29.13 -4.77 -8.39
CA PRO A 84 -28.13 -5.30 -7.47
C PRO A 84 -26.74 -5.51 -8.09
N LEU A 85 -26.67 -6.08 -9.30
CA LEU A 85 -25.39 -6.32 -9.98
C LEU A 85 -24.71 -5.01 -10.40
N LEU A 86 -25.48 -4.02 -10.90
CA LEU A 86 -24.95 -2.71 -11.23
C LEU A 86 -24.37 -2.02 -9.99
N VAL A 87 -25.08 -2.03 -8.87
CA VAL A 87 -24.62 -1.44 -7.61
C VAL A 87 -23.34 -2.13 -7.12
N LEU A 88 -23.31 -3.48 -7.14
CA LEU A 88 -22.15 -4.27 -6.76
C LEU A 88 -20.95 -3.99 -7.67
N GLY A 89 -21.16 -3.90 -8.99
CA GLY A 89 -20.13 -3.61 -9.96
C GLY A 89 -19.53 -2.20 -9.77
N ILE A 90 -20.37 -1.17 -9.63
CA ILE A 90 -19.92 0.20 -9.34
C ILE A 90 -19.14 0.24 -8.01
N TRP A 91 -19.63 -0.43 -6.97
CA TRP A 91 -18.94 -0.53 -5.69
C TRP A 91 -17.57 -1.20 -5.82
N GLY A 92 -17.46 -2.29 -6.59
CA GLY A 92 -16.20 -2.97 -6.86
C GLY A 92 -15.18 -2.07 -7.58
N VAL A 93 -15.62 -1.34 -8.62
CA VAL A 93 -14.77 -0.36 -9.32
C VAL A 93 -14.33 0.77 -8.38
N ALA A 94 -15.23 1.31 -7.56
CA ALA A 94 -14.90 2.35 -6.59
C ALA A 94 -13.91 1.84 -5.52
N TRP A 95 -14.03 0.57 -5.12
CA TRP A 95 -13.10 -0.08 -4.20
C TRP A 95 -11.68 -0.20 -4.80
N MET A 96 -11.57 -0.65 -6.06
CA MET A 96 -10.28 -0.73 -6.77
C MET A 96 -9.65 0.65 -6.97
N LEU A 97 -10.45 1.67 -7.31
CA LEU A 97 -9.98 3.07 -7.36
C LEU A 97 -9.50 3.56 -5.99
N GLY A 98 -10.17 3.19 -4.91
CA GLY A 98 -9.76 3.46 -3.54
C GLY A 98 -8.41 2.83 -3.20
N MET A 99 -8.19 1.58 -3.62
CA MET A 99 -6.90 0.88 -3.48
C MET A 99 -5.78 1.63 -4.21
N LEU A 100 -5.97 1.95 -5.48
CA LEU A 100 -5.00 2.72 -6.28
C LEU A 100 -4.73 4.10 -5.66
N ALA A 101 -5.78 4.79 -5.22
CA ALA A 101 -5.67 6.07 -4.54
C ALA A 101 -4.86 5.96 -3.25
N SER A 102 -5.04 4.88 -2.46
CA SER A 102 -4.31 4.68 -1.21
C SER A 102 -2.79 4.58 -1.41
N LEU A 103 -2.35 4.00 -2.52
CA LEU A 103 -0.93 3.91 -2.89
C LEU A 103 -0.36 5.28 -3.32
N ARG A 104 -1.18 6.11 -3.98
CA ARG A 104 -0.75 7.41 -4.50
C ARG A 104 -0.77 8.53 -3.48
N VAL A 105 -1.81 8.58 -2.62
CA VAL A 105 -1.94 9.67 -1.63
C VAL A 105 -1.15 9.43 -0.35
N ARG A 106 -0.58 8.24 -0.17
CA ARG A 106 0.22 7.87 1.00
C ARG A 106 1.62 7.42 0.59
N PRO A 107 2.45 8.32 0.05
CA PRO A 107 3.84 8.00 -0.28
C PRO A 107 4.62 7.62 1.00
N HIS A 108 5.80 7.03 0.84
CA HIS A 108 6.77 7.00 1.93
C HIS A 108 7.13 8.44 2.29
N LEU A 109 7.49 8.66 3.54
CA LEU A 109 7.85 9.99 4.04
C LEU A 109 9.29 9.97 4.54
N LEU A 110 10.11 10.83 3.96
CA LEU A 110 11.46 11.08 4.43
C LEU A 110 11.48 12.41 5.18
N THR A 111 11.80 12.38 6.47
CA THR A 111 12.01 13.55 7.32
C THR A 111 13.49 13.78 7.59
N ALA A 112 13.83 14.73 8.44
CA ALA A 112 15.22 14.94 8.86
C ALA A 112 15.77 13.78 9.70
N THR A 113 14.91 13.06 10.44
CA THR A 113 15.31 12.06 11.45
C THR A 113 14.85 10.64 11.13
N GLU A 114 13.81 10.46 10.33
CA GLU A 114 13.22 9.16 10.08
C GLU A 114 12.76 8.97 8.63
N LEU A 115 12.75 7.73 8.18
CA LEU A 115 12.08 7.28 6.98
C LEU A 115 10.86 6.45 7.41
N ARG A 116 9.68 6.93 7.07
CA ARG A 116 8.45 6.18 7.26
C ARG A 116 8.08 5.46 5.99
N ALA A 117 8.42 4.18 5.92
CA ALA A 117 8.01 3.29 4.84
C ALA A 117 6.50 2.98 4.98
N ARG A 118 5.77 3.01 3.86
CA ARG A 118 4.32 2.76 3.83
C ARG A 118 3.98 1.82 2.68
N SER A 119 2.94 1.02 2.87
CA SER A 119 2.35 0.21 1.79
C SER A 119 0.83 0.24 1.92
N GLY A 120 0.18 0.98 1.00
CA GLY A 120 -1.26 1.17 1.02
C GLY A 120 -1.80 1.93 2.23
N ALA A 121 -3.02 1.56 2.65
CA ALA A 121 -3.77 2.33 3.63
C ALA A 121 -3.36 2.08 5.09
N ARG A 122 -2.80 0.91 5.41
CA ARG A 122 -2.63 0.44 6.80
C ARG A 122 -1.21 0.03 7.17
N THR A 123 -0.39 -0.37 6.23
CA THR A 123 0.96 -0.87 6.50
C THR A 123 1.98 0.27 6.55
N TRP A 124 2.76 0.29 7.61
CA TRP A 124 3.86 1.24 7.78
C TRP A 124 4.95 0.65 8.69
N LEU A 125 6.16 1.18 8.54
CA LEU A 125 7.34 0.92 9.37
C LEU A 125 8.14 2.21 9.46
N VAL A 126 8.68 2.53 10.63
CA VAL A 126 9.48 3.74 10.89
C VAL A 126 10.92 3.37 11.10
N VAL A 127 11.80 3.83 10.18
CA VAL A 127 13.25 3.61 10.26
C VAL A 127 13.92 4.89 10.74
N PRO A 128 14.58 4.90 11.91
CA PRO A 128 15.41 6.02 12.33
C PRO A 128 16.60 6.18 11.39
N LEU A 129 16.76 7.33 10.74
CA LEU A 129 17.91 7.55 9.85
C LEU A 129 19.25 7.49 10.58
N ALA A 130 19.22 7.72 11.90
CA ALA A 130 20.39 7.57 12.75
C ALA A 130 20.95 6.16 12.80
N ALA A 131 20.11 5.16 12.61
CA ALA A 131 20.51 3.76 12.63
C ALA A 131 20.97 3.26 11.25
N VAL A 132 20.70 3.98 10.17
CA VAL A 132 21.06 3.55 8.81
C VAL A 132 22.53 3.79 8.58
N GLU A 133 23.27 2.72 8.26
CA GLU A 133 24.69 2.75 7.89
C GLU A 133 24.89 2.89 6.39
N SER A 134 24.14 2.10 5.61
CA SER A 134 24.28 2.10 4.15
C SER A 134 22.97 1.71 3.46
N THR A 135 22.97 1.89 2.14
CA THR A 135 21.86 1.46 1.27
C THR A 135 22.36 0.55 0.16
N ARG A 136 21.59 -0.48 -0.17
CA ARG A 136 21.90 -1.43 -1.25
C ARG A 136 20.70 -1.56 -2.20
N SER A 137 20.98 -1.68 -3.48
CA SER A 137 19.96 -1.99 -4.49
C SER A 137 19.83 -3.52 -4.57
N VAL A 138 18.91 -4.08 -3.79
CA VAL A 138 18.66 -5.52 -3.72
C VAL A 138 17.15 -5.74 -3.83
N GLU A 139 16.76 -6.69 -4.68
CA GLU A 139 15.37 -7.10 -4.77
C GLU A 139 15.11 -8.28 -3.83
N HIS A 140 14.04 -8.16 -3.05
CA HIS A 140 13.51 -9.26 -2.26
C HIS A 140 12.06 -9.51 -2.65
N GLU A 141 11.67 -10.76 -2.67
CA GLU A 141 10.27 -11.16 -2.81
C GLU A 141 9.71 -11.50 -1.43
N LEU A 142 8.53 -10.96 -1.12
CA LEU A 142 7.85 -11.29 0.13
C LEU A 142 7.16 -12.64 -0.01
N PRO A 143 7.34 -13.56 0.95
CA PRO A 143 6.69 -14.85 0.90
C PRO A 143 5.16 -14.72 1.06
N GLY A 144 4.42 -15.45 0.25
CA GLY A 144 2.95 -15.53 0.28
C GLY A 144 2.26 -14.51 -0.62
N VAL A 145 0.95 -14.73 -0.79
CA VAL A 145 0.10 -13.90 -1.66
C VAL A 145 -0.33 -12.67 -0.88
N ILE A 146 -0.05 -11.48 -1.40
CA ILE A 146 -0.56 -10.17 -0.89
C ILE A 146 -0.08 -9.86 0.55
N ARG A 147 1.22 -9.93 0.81
CA ARG A 147 1.80 -9.36 2.03
C ARG A 147 2.48 -8.03 1.73
N SER A 148 2.20 -7.02 2.54
CA SER A 148 2.83 -5.70 2.45
C SER A 148 3.88 -5.46 3.55
N LEU A 149 3.87 -6.26 4.61
CA LEU A 149 4.89 -6.31 5.66
C LEU A 149 5.23 -7.76 5.96
N HIS A 150 6.51 -8.08 5.93
CA HIS A 150 7.06 -9.37 6.33
C HIS A 150 8.32 -9.12 7.17
N VAL A 151 8.44 -9.86 8.25
CA VAL A 151 9.62 -9.83 9.11
C VAL A 151 10.14 -11.26 9.22
N ASP A 152 11.40 -11.44 8.88
CA ASP A 152 12.11 -12.70 8.92
C ASP A 152 13.48 -12.48 9.56
N ASP A 153 13.73 -13.14 10.71
CA ASP A 153 14.92 -13.01 11.55
C ASP A 153 15.45 -11.58 11.68
N ASP A 154 16.32 -11.16 10.79
CA ASP A 154 17.09 -9.91 10.80
C ASP A 154 16.63 -8.91 9.73
N LEU A 155 15.59 -9.22 8.96
CA LEU A 155 15.13 -8.46 7.81
C LEU A 155 13.65 -8.13 7.90
N ALA A 156 13.31 -6.85 7.84
CA ALA A 156 11.92 -6.38 7.69
C ALA A 156 11.68 -5.89 6.26
N LEU A 157 10.65 -6.40 5.59
CA LEU A 157 10.28 -6.05 4.22
C LEU A 157 8.96 -5.31 4.20
N VAL A 158 8.95 -4.08 3.66
CA VAL A 158 7.74 -3.32 3.34
C VAL A 158 7.60 -3.28 1.83
N GLY A 159 6.86 -4.24 1.31
CA GLY A 159 6.77 -4.49 -0.13
C GLY A 159 5.58 -3.79 -0.81
N THR A 160 5.74 -3.63 -2.11
CA THR A 160 4.67 -3.24 -3.04
C THR A 160 4.62 -4.29 -4.15
N GLY A 161 3.44 -4.88 -4.40
CA GLY A 161 3.33 -6.02 -5.31
C GLY A 161 4.19 -7.22 -4.87
N SER A 162 4.31 -7.42 -3.55
CA SER A 162 5.14 -8.48 -2.92
C SER A 162 6.64 -8.38 -3.25
N ARG A 163 7.14 -7.19 -3.57
CA ARG A 163 8.56 -6.94 -3.89
C ARG A 163 9.10 -5.72 -3.18
N THR A 164 10.44 -5.73 -2.98
CA THR A 164 11.24 -4.57 -2.56
C THR A 164 12.43 -4.41 -3.53
N ASN A 165 13.02 -3.22 -3.62
CA ASN A 165 14.15 -2.94 -4.52
C ASN A 165 15.26 -2.08 -3.90
N LEU A 166 15.05 -1.63 -2.67
CA LEU A 166 16.03 -0.86 -1.90
C LEU A 166 16.12 -1.45 -0.49
N GLU A 167 17.32 -1.87 -0.11
CA GLU A 167 17.63 -2.35 1.23
C GLU A 167 18.40 -1.27 2.01
N LEU A 168 17.94 -0.98 3.20
CA LEU A 168 18.62 -0.16 4.21
C LEU A 168 19.34 -1.10 5.16
N VAL A 169 20.65 -0.99 5.26
CA VAL A 169 21.48 -1.71 6.23
C VAL A 169 21.66 -0.81 7.44
N LEU A 170 21.33 -1.34 8.62
CA LEU A 170 21.46 -0.63 9.89
C LEU A 170 22.81 -0.95 10.54
N ALA A 171 23.34 -0.03 11.35
CA ALA A 171 24.59 -0.20 12.06
C ALA A 171 24.57 -1.36 13.10
N GLY A 172 23.37 -1.82 13.43
CA GLY A 172 23.13 -2.95 14.32
C GLY A 172 21.63 -3.21 14.49
N PRO A 173 21.25 -4.26 15.24
CA PRO A 173 19.87 -4.57 15.55
C PRO A 173 19.16 -3.35 16.16
N THR A 174 18.12 -2.88 15.50
CA THR A 174 17.40 -1.65 15.88
C THR A 174 15.92 -1.97 16.06
N THR A 175 15.36 -1.57 17.19
CA THR A 175 13.93 -1.71 17.47
C THR A 175 13.17 -0.58 16.78
N MET A 176 12.19 -0.95 15.97
CA MET A 176 11.39 -0.05 15.15
C MET A 176 9.90 -0.32 15.31
N SER A 177 9.11 0.76 15.30
CA SER A 177 7.66 0.65 15.34
C SER A 177 7.10 0.34 13.96
N THR A 178 6.15 -0.59 13.91
CA THR A 178 5.42 -0.99 12.71
C THR A 178 3.91 -0.96 12.93
N SER A 179 3.16 -1.15 11.85
CA SER A 179 1.70 -1.32 11.92
C SER A 179 1.24 -2.58 12.65
N GLN A 180 2.15 -3.52 12.94
CA GLN A 180 1.86 -4.81 13.60
C GLN A 180 2.51 -4.93 15.00
N GLY A 181 3.14 -3.87 15.49
CA GLY A 181 3.90 -3.83 16.73
C GLY A 181 5.35 -3.44 16.53
N GLU A 182 6.18 -3.66 17.53
CA GLU A 182 7.62 -3.41 17.46
C GLU A 182 8.36 -4.61 16.86
N VAL A 183 9.41 -4.32 16.07
CA VAL A 183 10.29 -5.32 15.49
C VAL A 183 11.74 -4.89 15.68
N THR A 184 12.65 -5.83 15.90
CA THR A 184 14.09 -5.57 16.02
C THR A 184 14.80 -6.29 14.89
N VAL A 185 15.41 -5.54 13.96
CA VAL A 185 16.10 -6.07 12.78
C VAL A 185 17.32 -5.21 12.46
N SER A 186 18.25 -5.72 11.66
CA SER A 186 19.43 -4.98 11.16
C SER A 186 19.29 -4.58 9.69
N ARG A 187 18.24 -5.03 9.00
CA ARG A 187 18.02 -4.73 7.59
C ARG A 187 16.55 -4.43 7.31
N VAL A 188 16.30 -3.45 6.43
CA VAL A 188 14.95 -3.08 6.02
C VAL A 188 14.89 -2.98 4.51
N GLY A 189 14.05 -3.80 3.87
CA GLY A 189 13.75 -3.71 2.44
C GLY A 189 12.47 -2.91 2.20
N ILE A 190 12.52 -1.99 1.24
CA ILE A 190 11.38 -1.20 0.80
C ILE A 190 11.29 -1.20 -0.73
N TRP A 191 10.10 -0.98 -1.28
CA TRP A 191 9.95 -0.68 -2.70
C TRP A 191 9.87 0.84 -2.90
N VAL A 192 10.68 1.38 -3.80
CA VAL A 192 10.64 2.79 -4.22
C VAL A 192 10.66 2.89 -5.74
N ASP A 193 9.98 3.90 -6.29
CA ASP A 193 9.90 4.07 -7.75
C ASP A 193 11.24 4.45 -8.40
N GLU A 194 12.14 5.09 -7.62
CA GLU A 194 13.44 5.59 -8.08
C GLU A 194 14.57 5.27 -7.06
N PRO A 195 15.01 3.99 -6.97
CA PRO A 195 15.91 3.53 -5.90
C PRO A 195 17.28 4.23 -5.91
N ARG A 196 17.81 4.56 -7.09
CA ARG A 196 19.11 5.26 -7.21
C ARG A 196 19.05 6.69 -6.68
N GLU A 197 17.96 7.40 -6.96
CA GLU A 197 17.74 8.76 -6.49
C GLU A 197 17.59 8.79 -4.97
N ILE A 198 16.80 7.87 -4.41
CA ILE A 198 16.58 7.78 -2.97
C ILE A 198 17.87 7.39 -2.23
N ALA A 199 18.64 6.45 -2.76
CA ALA A 199 19.95 6.10 -2.22
C ALA A 199 20.90 7.32 -2.22
N ALA A 200 20.90 8.11 -3.30
CA ALA A 200 21.70 9.34 -3.37
C ALA A 200 21.23 10.41 -2.38
N GLN A 201 19.93 10.57 -2.16
CA GLN A 201 19.37 11.51 -1.16
C GLN A 201 19.69 11.09 0.28
N LEU A 202 19.85 9.80 0.55
CA LEU A 202 20.20 9.30 1.88
C LEU A 202 21.71 9.43 2.18
N ARG A 203 22.60 9.28 1.20
CA ARG A 203 24.06 9.33 1.38
C ARG A 203 24.58 10.53 2.18
N PRO A 204 24.23 11.80 1.86
CA PRO A 204 24.74 12.95 2.62
C PRO A 204 24.32 12.94 4.08
N ARG A 205 23.16 12.37 4.38
CA ARG A 205 22.63 12.26 5.75
C ARG A 205 23.34 11.18 6.56
N LEU A 206 23.94 10.20 5.89
CA LEU A 206 24.73 9.14 6.48
C LEU A 206 26.19 9.57 6.70
N SER A 207 26.76 10.37 5.79
CA SER A 207 28.17 10.81 5.82
C SER A 207 28.47 11.93 6.82
N THR A 208 27.45 12.67 7.32
CA THR A 208 27.64 13.77 8.28
C THR A 208 27.94 13.29 9.70
N ARG A 209 28.19 11.98 9.90
CA ARG A 209 28.35 11.31 11.22
C ARG A 209 29.68 10.60 11.40
N GLY A 210 30.62 10.75 10.47
CA GLY A 210 32.00 10.28 10.56
C GLY A 210 32.93 11.27 11.27
#